data_b00074233c559dd673f480f3e35eafd4
#
_entry.id   b00074233c559dd673f480f3e35eafd4
#
_cell.length_a   1.000
_cell.length_b   1.000
_cell.length_c   1.000
_cell.angle_alpha   90.00
_cell.angle_beta   90.00
_cell.angle_gamma   90.00
#
_symmetry.space_group_name_H-M   'P 1'
#
loop_
_entity.id
_entity.type
_entity.pdbx_description
1 polymer ?
#
loop_
_entity_poly.entity_id
_entity_poly.type
_entity_poly.pdbx_seq_one_letter_code
_entity_poly.pdbx_strand_id
1 'polypeptide(L)'
;MIELGVNIDHVATLRQQRHTAYPDPVAAALRAEDAGADLITLHLREDRRHIQDADVYAIRPLLRTRMNLECAITAEMLEIACAVKPSDVCLVPEKRTELTTEGGLEVAGAMGPVSDAVGLLAEAGIRVSLFIDPDPAQISAAAKAGATVIELHTGAYAEAEGDAAQAELQRIRLAVTEGLRHGLRVNAGHGLHVGNVSPVAAIDGISELNIGHAIVAQAVFDGWEKACLLYTSPSPRD
;
A
#
# COMPACT_ATOMS: atom_id res chain seq x y z
N MET A 1 -17.76 -2.86 -3.61
CA MET A 1 -17.21 -1.50 -3.35
C MET A 1 -15.72 -1.66 -3.18
N ILE A 2 -14.90 -0.77 -3.75
CA ILE A 2 -13.44 -0.79 -3.59
C ILE A 2 -13.10 -0.11 -2.27
N GLU A 3 -12.20 -0.70 -1.48
CA GLU A 3 -11.71 -0.13 -0.23
C GLU A 3 -10.59 0.88 -0.50
N LEU A 4 -10.50 1.94 0.31
CA LEU A 4 -9.43 2.92 0.26
C LEU A 4 -8.47 2.76 1.44
N GLY A 5 -7.21 2.45 1.13
CA GLY A 5 -6.08 2.57 2.04
C GLY A 5 -5.45 3.96 1.91
N VAL A 6 -5.49 4.74 2.99
CA VAL A 6 -4.80 6.03 3.05
C VAL A 6 -3.40 5.82 3.60
N ASN A 7 -2.38 5.99 2.74
CA ASN A 7 -0.99 5.93 3.17
C ASN A 7 -0.55 7.27 3.76
N ILE A 8 -0.03 7.24 4.99
CA ILE A 8 0.32 8.43 5.78
C ILE A 8 1.83 8.73 5.82
N ASP A 9 2.66 8.02 5.06
CA ASP A 9 4.13 8.14 5.11
C ASP A 9 4.61 9.56 4.90
N HIS A 10 4.02 10.28 3.95
CA HIS A 10 4.48 11.62 3.63
C HIS A 10 4.07 12.67 4.68
N VAL A 11 3.09 12.38 5.55
CA VAL A 11 2.88 13.17 6.77
C VAL A 11 4.09 13.04 7.70
N ALA A 12 4.58 11.81 7.88
CA ALA A 12 5.80 11.56 8.64
C ALA A 12 7.03 12.14 7.95
N THR A 13 7.10 12.13 6.61
CA THR A 13 8.17 12.79 5.85
C THR A 13 8.25 14.29 6.18
N LEU A 14 7.11 14.99 6.22
CA LEU A 14 7.08 16.41 6.60
C LEU A 14 7.61 16.63 8.02
N ARG A 15 7.20 15.80 8.97
CA ARG A 15 7.71 15.83 10.35
C ARG A 15 9.23 15.64 10.38
N GLN A 16 9.74 14.68 9.66
CA GLN A 16 11.16 14.32 9.65
C GLN A 16 12.06 15.36 8.95
N GLN A 17 11.50 16.25 8.11
CA GLN A 17 12.28 17.36 7.54
C GLN A 17 12.90 18.27 8.61
N ARG A 18 12.28 18.34 9.79
CA ARG A 18 12.74 19.19 10.90
C ARG A 18 12.85 18.46 12.24
N HIS A 19 12.57 17.16 12.27
CA HIS A 19 12.53 16.36 13.50
C HIS A 19 11.67 16.97 14.60
N THR A 20 10.50 17.49 14.24
CA THR A 20 9.52 18.08 15.16
C THR A 20 8.50 17.04 15.60
N ALA A 21 7.59 17.40 16.51
CA ALA A 21 6.46 16.55 16.88
C ALA A 21 5.27 16.67 15.91
N TYR A 22 5.38 17.53 14.89
CA TYR A 22 4.31 17.79 13.94
C TYR A 22 4.84 17.84 12.50
N PRO A 23 3.96 17.55 11.50
CA PRO A 23 2.62 16.97 11.67
C PRO A 23 2.69 15.58 12.32
N ASP A 24 1.67 15.25 13.13
CA ASP A 24 1.61 13.98 13.85
C ASP A 24 0.96 12.89 12.98
N PRO A 25 1.66 11.78 12.66
CA PRO A 25 1.10 10.67 11.89
C PRO A 25 -0.08 9.98 12.59
N VAL A 26 -0.11 9.95 13.94
CA VAL A 26 -1.23 9.39 14.70
C VAL A 26 -2.50 10.21 14.44
N ALA A 27 -2.40 11.53 14.54
CA ALA A 27 -3.53 12.41 14.26
C ALA A 27 -3.97 12.31 12.80
N ALA A 28 -3.04 12.15 11.85
CA ALA A 28 -3.37 11.98 10.44
C ALA A 28 -4.13 10.67 10.19
N ALA A 29 -3.71 9.56 10.81
CA ALA A 29 -4.37 8.28 10.72
C ALA A 29 -5.83 8.34 11.20
N LEU A 30 -6.06 8.87 12.40
CA LEU A 30 -7.40 8.95 12.99
C LEU A 30 -8.33 9.88 12.18
N ARG A 31 -7.82 10.99 11.67
CA ARG A 31 -8.60 11.90 10.81
C ARG A 31 -8.88 11.30 9.43
N ALA A 32 -8.00 10.46 8.89
CA ALA A 32 -8.29 9.73 7.66
C ALA A 32 -9.42 8.72 7.86
N GLU A 33 -9.44 8.01 9.00
CA GLU A 33 -10.58 7.14 9.36
C GLU A 33 -11.89 7.94 9.49
N ASP A 34 -11.87 9.11 10.14
CA ASP A 34 -13.03 9.98 10.27
C ASP A 34 -13.52 10.49 8.90
N ALA A 35 -12.63 10.63 7.94
CA ALA A 35 -12.95 10.97 6.55
C ALA A 35 -13.33 9.76 5.68
N GLY A 36 -13.46 8.56 6.25
CA GLY A 36 -13.97 7.37 5.56
C GLY A 36 -12.93 6.45 4.96
N ALA A 37 -11.66 6.53 5.37
CA ALA A 37 -10.66 5.52 4.99
C ALA A 37 -11.06 4.13 5.53
N ASP A 38 -10.96 3.10 4.68
CA ASP A 38 -11.24 1.71 5.06
C ASP A 38 -10.06 1.05 5.77
N LEU A 39 -8.86 1.58 5.55
CA LEU A 39 -7.63 1.17 6.23
C LEU A 39 -6.59 2.29 6.20
N ILE A 40 -5.64 2.19 7.12
CA ILE A 40 -4.47 3.08 7.17
C ILE A 40 -3.25 2.28 6.74
N THR A 41 -2.56 2.77 5.72
CA THR A 41 -1.31 2.20 5.22
C THR A 41 -0.14 3.04 5.70
N LEU A 42 0.90 2.39 6.17
CA LEU A 42 2.15 3.02 6.57
C LEU A 42 3.34 2.09 6.31
N HIS A 43 4.42 2.65 5.82
CA HIS A 43 5.64 1.92 5.48
C HIS A 43 6.73 2.18 6.53
N LEU A 44 7.02 1.17 7.33
CA LEU A 44 8.19 1.19 8.21
C LEU A 44 9.42 0.73 7.44
N ARG A 45 10.16 1.69 6.88
CA ARG A 45 11.39 1.41 6.15
C ARG A 45 12.53 1.04 7.10
N GLU A 46 13.46 0.22 6.62
CA GLU A 46 14.68 -0.13 7.37
C GLU A 46 15.49 1.12 7.79
N ASP A 47 15.51 2.16 6.97
CA ASP A 47 16.26 3.40 7.24
C ASP A 47 15.48 4.43 8.08
N ARG A 48 14.22 4.15 8.44
CA ARG A 48 13.36 5.04 9.26
C ARG A 48 13.30 6.49 8.75
N ARG A 49 13.39 6.71 7.44
CA ARG A 49 13.41 8.09 6.87
C ARG A 49 12.12 8.87 7.09
N HIS A 50 11.01 8.22 7.38
CA HIS A 50 9.72 8.87 7.67
C HIS A 50 9.02 8.21 8.88
N ILE A 51 8.23 7.16 8.72
CA ILE A 51 7.59 6.43 9.81
C ILE A 51 8.67 5.88 10.75
N GLN A 52 8.43 6.02 12.05
CA GLN A 52 9.28 5.51 13.13
C GLN A 52 8.59 4.33 13.81
N ASP A 53 9.36 3.49 14.49
CA ASP A 53 8.83 2.36 15.27
C ASP A 53 7.74 2.82 16.24
N ALA A 54 7.99 3.96 16.93
CA ALA A 54 7.04 4.55 17.88
C ALA A 54 5.69 4.89 17.22
N ASP A 55 5.68 5.31 15.96
CA ASP A 55 4.44 5.62 15.23
C ASP A 55 3.60 4.34 15.04
N VAL A 56 4.26 3.26 14.60
CA VAL A 56 3.59 1.97 14.35
C VAL A 56 2.93 1.45 15.63
N TYR A 57 3.67 1.43 16.73
CA TYR A 57 3.16 0.98 18.03
C TYR A 57 2.07 1.90 18.59
N ALA A 58 2.15 3.22 18.35
CA ALA A 58 1.16 4.19 18.82
C ALA A 58 -0.14 4.13 18.00
N ILE A 59 -0.05 3.99 16.67
CA ILE A 59 -1.21 4.00 15.76
C ILE A 59 -2.02 2.71 15.93
N ARG A 60 -1.36 1.54 15.96
CA ARG A 60 -2.05 0.24 15.91
C ARG A 60 -3.20 0.07 16.90
N PRO A 61 -3.06 0.37 18.21
CA PRO A 61 -4.14 0.19 19.19
C PRO A 61 -5.26 1.24 19.08
N LEU A 62 -5.05 2.34 18.36
CA LEU A 62 -6.01 3.45 18.24
C LEU A 62 -6.92 3.32 17.02
N LEU A 63 -6.50 2.56 16.01
CA LEU A 63 -7.28 2.37 14.79
C LEU A 63 -8.55 1.55 15.04
N ARG A 64 -9.65 2.03 14.49
CA ARG A 64 -10.95 1.33 14.39
C ARG A 64 -11.03 0.50 13.12
N THR A 65 -10.28 0.90 12.09
CA THR A 65 -10.16 0.22 10.81
C THR A 65 -8.92 -0.68 10.77
N ARG A 66 -8.58 -1.20 9.62
CA ARG A 66 -7.41 -2.07 9.46
C ARG A 66 -6.11 -1.25 9.37
N MET A 67 -5.03 -1.80 9.92
CA MET A 67 -3.67 -1.33 9.63
C MET A 67 -3.07 -2.22 8.54
N ASN A 68 -2.56 -1.61 7.48
CA ASN A 68 -1.69 -2.24 6.50
C ASN A 68 -0.25 -1.73 6.72
N LEU A 69 0.62 -2.60 7.25
CA LEU A 69 2.02 -2.28 7.48
C LEU A 69 2.86 -2.73 6.29
N GLU A 70 3.48 -1.78 5.59
CA GLU A 70 4.44 -2.08 4.54
C GLU A 70 5.83 -2.24 5.14
N CYS A 71 6.56 -3.29 4.76
CA CYS A 71 7.94 -3.50 5.21
C CYS A 71 8.72 -4.44 4.29
N ALA A 72 10.05 -4.38 4.39
CA ALA A 72 10.96 -5.29 3.72
C ALA A 72 10.98 -6.68 4.36
N ILE A 73 11.43 -7.68 3.60
CA ILE A 73 11.66 -9.05 4.11
C ILE A 73 13.01 -9.10 4.83
N THR A 74 13.05 -8.57 6.05
CA THR A 74 14.21 -8.69 6.94
C THR A 74 13.78 -9.23 8.31
N ALA A 75 14.71 -9.86 9.03
CA ALA A 75 14.39 -10.44 10.34
C ALA A 75 13.82 -9.39 11.30
N GLU A 76 14.41 -8.18 11.32
CA GLU A 76 13.96 -7.06 12.16
C GLU A 76 12.52 -6.63 11.83
N MET A 77 12.22 -6.44 10.54
CA MET A 77 10.89 -6.01 10.12
C MET A 77 9.82 -7.06 10.41
N LEU A 78 10.13 -8.32 10.17
CA LEU A 78 9.22 -9.42 10.46
C LEU A 78 8.98 -9.57 11.97
N GLU A 79 10.01 -9.38 12.81
CA GLU A 79 9.87 -9.37 14.26
C GLU A 79 8.94 -8.25 14.73
N ILE A 80 9.14 -7.03 14.22
CA ILE A 80 8.28 -5.88 14.53
C ILE A 80 6.83 -6.16 14.08
N ALA A 81 6.63 -6.65 12.86
CA ALA A 81 5.29 -6.98 12.35
C ALA A 81 4.59 -8.03 13.23
N CYS A 82 5.30 -9.09 13.65
CA CYS A 82 4.77 -10.11 14.56
C CYS A 82 4.45 -9.57 15.96
N ALA A 83 5.22 -8.57 16.45
CA ALA A 83 4.97 -7.93 17.75
C ALA A 83 3.77 -6.97 17.70
N VAL A 84 3.65 -6.16 16.64
CA VAL A 84 2.58 -5.17 16.44
C VAL A 84 1.25 -5.85 16.11
N LYS A 85 1.29 -6.94 15.35
CA LYS A 85 0.12 -7.67 14.82
C LYS A 85 -0.86 -6.74 14.10
N PRO A 86 -0.42 -6.08 13.01
CA PRO A 86 -1.33 -5.35 12.16
C PRO A 86 -2.36 -6.31 11.52
N SER A 87 -3.43 -5.78 10.98
CA SER A 87 -4.41 -6.59 10.23
C SER A 87 -3.80 -7.17 8.97
N ASP A 88 -3.00 -6.36 8.31
CA ASP A 88 -2.36 -6.67 7.04
C ASP A 88 -0.87 -6.29 7.09
N VAL A 89 -0.04 -7.07 6.41
CA VAL A 89 1.34 -6.72 6.06
C VAL A 89 1.48 -6.78 4.55
N CYS A 90 2.00 -5.72 3.95
CA CYS A 90 2.41 -5.72 2.55
C CYS A 90 3.94 -5.81 2.48
N LEU A 91 4.45 -6.91 1.95
CA LEU A 91 5.89 -7.09 1.75
C LEU A 91 6.33 -6.36 0.49
N VAL A 92 7.26 -5.42 0.65
CA VAL A 92 7.75 -4.53 -0.41
C VAL A 92 9.26 -4.65 -0.58
N PRO A 93 9.81 -4.38 -1.79
CA PRO A 93 11.25 -4.25 -1.95
C PRO A 93 11.73 -2.94 -1.34
N GLU A 94 12.93 -2.94 -0.73
CA GLU A 94 13.58 -1.72 -0.30
C GLU A 94 15.01 -1.64 -0.82
N LYS A 95 15.34 -0.51 -1.45
CA LYS A 95 16.69 -0.12 -1.76
C LYS A 95 16.96 1.25 -1.14
N ARG A 96 18.01 1.36 -0.35
CA ARG A 96 18.32 2.59 0.39
C ARG A 96 18.61 3.79 -0.50
N THR A 97 18.99 3.56 -1.75
CA THR A 97 19.32 4.61 -2.72
C THR A 97 18.09 5.17 -3.43
N GLU A 98 16.95 4.50 -3.37
CA GLU A 98 15.72 4.95 -4.00
C GLU A 98 14.95 5.92 -3.08
N LEU A 99 14.34 6.97 -3.67
CA LEU A 99 13.49 7.90 -2.91
C LEU A 99 12.17 7.24 -2.51
N THR A 100 11.62 6.46 -3.42
CA THR A 100 10.40 5.65 -3.23
C THR A 100 10.67 4.23 -3.70
N THR A 101 9.73 3.32 -3.50
CA THR A 101 9.83 1.96 -4.03
C THR A 101 9.69 1.98 -5.56
N GLU A 102 10.76 1.65 -6.27
CA GLU A 102 10.80 1.57 -7.73
C GLU A 102 10.68 0.10 -8.15
N GLY A 103 9.50 -0.28 -8.68
CA GLY A 103 9.20 -1.66 -9.07
C GLY A 103 8.68 -2.53 -7.93
N GLY A 104 8.16 -3.70 -8.29
CA GLY A 104 7.61 -4.68 -7.37
C GLY A 104 8.67 -5.61 -6.76
N LEU A 105 8.27 -6.35 -5.73
CA LEU A 105 9.06 -7.39 -5.10
C LEU A 105 9.33 -8.54 -6.11
N GLU A 106 10.59 -8.95 -6.21
CA GLU A 106 11.00 -10.09 -7.05
C GLU A 106 10.70 -11.40 -6.32
N VAL A 107 9.47 -11.91 -6.51
CA VAL A 107 9.01 -13.13 -5.84
C VAL A 107 9.53 -14.38 -6.53
N ALA A 108 9.51 -14.42 -7.87
CA ALA A 108 9.88 -15.61 -8.65
C ALA A 108 11.34 -16.01 -8.43
N GLY A 109 12.23 -15.00 -8.33
CA GLY A 109 13.66 -15.21 -8.07
C GLY A 109 14.03 -15.43 -6.60
N ALA A 110 13.11 -15.07 -5.66
CA ALA A 110 13.35 -15.13 -4.21
C ALA A 110 12.31 -16.00 -3.46
N MET A 111 11.82 -17.05 -4.09
CA MET A 111 10.71 -17.88 -3.61
C MET A 111 10.87 -18.35 -2.16
N GLY A 112 12.04 -18.86 -1.78
CA GLY A 112 12.29 -19.40 -0.43
C GLY A 112 12.08 -18.33 0.66
N PRO A 113 12.87 -17.23 0.64
CA PRO A 113 12.71 -16.16 1.63
C PRO A 113 11.31 -15.53 1.67
N VAL A 114 10.65 -15.39 0.51
CA VAL A 114 9.27 -14.85 0.44
C VAL A 114 8.29 -15.82 1.09
N SER A 115 8.37 -17.11 0.76
CA SER A 115 7.47 -18.14 1.33
C SER A 115 7.64 -18.26 2.84
N ASP A 116 8.88 -18.21 3.33
CA ASP A 116 9.18 -18.26 4.77
C ASP A 116 8.59 -17.05 5.50
N ALA A 117 8.72 -15.85 4.94
CA ALA A 117 8.14 -14.63 5.49
C ALA A 117 6.61 -14.65 5.50
N VAL A 118 5.99 -15.10 4.40
CA VAL A 118 4.54 -15.27 4.31
C VAL A 118 4.05 -16.26 5.36
N GLY A 119 4.71 -17.41 5.51
CA GLY A 119 4.37 -18.43 6.49
C GLY A 119 4.44 -17.90 7.92
N LEU A 120 5.56 -17.23 8.28
CA LEU A 120 5.77 -16.63 9.60
C LEU A 120 4.67 -15.62 9.97
N LEU A 121 4.34 -14.72 9.07
CA LEU A 121 3.31 -13.69 9.30
C LEU A 121 1.92 -14.31 9.39
N ALA A 122 1.61 -15.31 8.53
CA ALA A 122 0.34 -16.02 8.55
C ALA A 122 0.14 -16.80 9.87
N GLU A 123 1.19 -17.45 10.41
CA GLU A 123 1.17 -18.10 11.73
C GLU A 123 0.91 -17.09 12.86
N ALA A 124 1.34 -15.85 12.72
CA ALA A 124 1.04 -14.76 13.66
C ALA A 124 -0.41 -14.24 13.53
N GLY A 125 -1.20 -14.75 12.57
CA GLY A 125 -2.57 -14.34 12.29
C GLY A 125 -2.69 -13.07 11.46
N ILE A 126 -1.66 -12.71 10.71
CA ILE A 126 -1.58 -11.50 9.87
C ILE A 126 -1.89 -11.89 8.42
N ARG A 127 -2.74 -11.13 7.74
CA ARG A 127 -2.98 -11.29 6.31
C ARG A 127 -1.81 -10.69 5.51
N VAL A 128 -1.23 -11.47 4.60
CA VAL A 128 -0.04 -11.04 3.86
C VAL A 128 -0.39 -10.69 2.42
N SER A 129 0.06 -9.51 2.01
CA SER A 129 0.08 -9.02 0.64
C SER A 129 1.52 -8.94 0.12
N LEU A 130 1.70 -9.18 -1.18
CA LEU A 130 2.98 -8.96 -1.86
C LEU A 130 2.81 -7.82 -2.86
N PHE A 131 3.65 -6.79 -2.74
CA PHE A 131 3.70 -5.67 -3.68
C PHE A 131 4.53 -6.08 -4.89
N ILE A 132 3.89 -6.33 -6.02
CA ILE A 132 4.52 -6.91 -7.22
C ILE A 132 4.20 -6.11 -8.48
N ASP A 133 5.05 -6.20 -9.47
CA ASP A 133 4.73 -5.70 -10.79
C ASP A 133 3.58 -6.51 -11.42
N PRO A 134 2.77 -5.91 -12.31
CA PRO A 134 1.72 -6.62 -13.04
C PRO A 134 2.32 -7.57 -14.09
N ASP A 135 2.96 -8.64 -13.61
CA ASP A 135 3.65 -9.68 -14.38
C ASP A 135 3.09 -11.06 -14.01
N PRO A 136 2.66 -11.89 -14.98
CA PRO A 136 2.10 -13.22 -14.72
C PRO A 136 3.04 -14.15 -13.95
N ALA A 137 4.37 -14.05 -14.15
CA ALA A 137 5.33 -14.88 -13.43
C ALA A 137 5.38 -14.49 -11.94
N GLN A 138 5.35 -13.20 -11.62
CA GLN A 138 5.30 -12.71 -10.24
C GLN A 138 3.99 -13.09 -9.55
N ILE A 139 2.85 -12.97 -10.25
CA ILE A 139 1.53 -13.34 -9.72
C ILE A 139 1.46 -14.84 -9.41
N SER A 140 1.90 -15.69 -10.35
CA SER A 140 1.98 -17.14 -10.14
C SER A 140 2.91 -17.50 -8.97
N ALA A 141 4.05 -16.79 -8.85
CA ALA A 141 5.00 -16.98 -7.77
C ALA A 141 4.39 -16.56 -6.41
N ALA A 142 3.68 -15.43 -6.36
CA ALA A 142 3.01 -14.95 -5.15
C ALA A 142 1.99 -15.98 -4.62
N ALA A 143 1.17 -16.55 -5.50
CA ALA A 143 0.22 -17.60 -5.12
C ALA A 143 0.94 -18.87 -4.59
N LYS A 144 2.04 -19.28 -5.23
CA LYS A 144 2.85 -20.42 -4.80
C LYS A 144 3.56 -20.18 -3.47
N ALA A 145 3.96 -18.94 -3.20
CA ALA A 145 4.56 -18.54 -1.92
C ALA A 145 3.56 -18.56 -0.76
N GLY A 146 2.26 -18.75 -1.03
CA GLY A 146 1.20 -18.82 -0.03
C GLY A 146 0.54 -17.49 0.31
N ALA A 147 0.86 -16.41 -0.43
CA ALA A 147 0.17 -15.14 -0.26
C ALA A 147 -1.31 -15.28 -0.64
N THR A 148 -2.18 -14.60 0.09
CA THR A 148 -3.62 -14.54 -0.20
C THR A 148 -4.04 -13.26 -0.89
N VAL A 149 -3.16 -12.26 -0.88
CA VAL A 149 -3.36 -10.93 -1.46
C VAL A 149 -2.13 -10.55 -2.25
N ILE A 150 -2.33 -9.84 -3.35
CA ILE A 150 -1.27 -9.10 -4.06
C ILE A 150 -1.68 -7.64 -4.19
N GLU A 151 -0.70 -6.75 -4.17
CA GLU A 151 -0.87 -5.37 -4.55
C GLU A 151 -0.07 -5.10 -5.83
N LEU A 152 -0.78 -4.74 -6.90
CA LEU A 152 -0.18 -4.45 -8.19
C LEU A 152 0.44 -3.06 -8.18
N HIS A 153 1.73 -2.98 -8.50
CA HIS A 153 2.46 -1.72 -8.68
C HIS A 153 1.93 -0.96 -9.90
N THR A 154 1.35 0.22 -9.68
CA THR A 154 0.77 1.06 -10.74
C THR A 154 1.67 2.22 -11.17
N GLY A 155 2.92 2.28 -10.72
CA GLY A 155 3.83 3.38 -11.01
C GLY A 155 4.07 3.60 -12.51
N ALA A 156 4.34 2.53 -13.27
CA ALA A 156 4.54 2.62 -14.72
C ALA A 156 3.29 3.21 -15.44
N TYR A 157 2.09 2.86 -14.99
CA TYR A 157 0.85 3.47 -15.48
C TYR A 157 0.75 4.95 -15.09
N ALA A 158 1.12 5.28 -13.86
CA ALA A 158 1.00 6.65 -13.34
C ALA A 158 1.96 7.64 -14.02
N GLU A 159 3.11 7.16 -14.47
CA GLU A 159 4.14 7.95 -15.17
C GLU A 159 3.95 8.00 -16.68
N ALA A 160 3.15 7.10 -17.23
CA ALA A 160 2.92 7.02 -18.67
C ALA A 160 1.83 8.01 -19.14
N GLU A 161 1.94 8.42 -20.41
CA GLU A 161 0.96 9.28 -21.06
C GLU A 161 0.44 8.65 -22.37
N GLY A 162 -0.72 9.08 -22.82
CA GLY A 162 -1.30 8.70 -24.11
C GLY A 162 -1.41 7.17 -24.29
N ASP A 163 -0.93 6.66 -25.42
CA ASP A 163 -1.02 5.23 -25.77
C ASP A 163 -0.22 4.34 -24.80
N ALA A 164 0.88 4.85 -24.23
CA ALA A 164 1.66 4.10 -23.24
C ALA A 164 0.85 3.89 -21.94
N ALA A 165 0.12 4.89 -21.48
CA ALA A 165 -0.77 4.75 -20.32
C ALA A 165 -1.89 3.73 -20.58
N GLN A 166 -2.45 3.70 -21.79
CA GLN A 166 -3.45 2.69 -22.17
C GLN A 166 -2.86 1.27 -22.19
N ALA A 167 -1.64 1.11 -22.68
CA ALA A 167 -0.94 -0.18 -22.66
C ALA A 167 -0.70 -0.68 -21.23
N GLU A 168 -0.23 0.20 -20.32
CA GLU A 168 -0.03 -0.14 -18.91
C GLU A 168 -1.35 -0.45 -18.20
N LEU A 169 -2.42 0.32 -18.45
CA LEU A 169 -3.74 0.02 -17.92
C LEU A 169 -4.24 -1.36 -18.38
N GLN A 170 -4.00 -1.72 -19.64
CA GLN A 170 -4.34 -3.05 -20.16
C GLN A 170 -3.50 -4.14 -19.48
N ARG A 171 -2.21 -3.88 -19.20
CA ARG A 171 -1.34 -4.80 -18.45
C ARG A 171 -1.88 -5.05 -17.05
N ILE A 172 -2.31 -4.00 -16.35
CA ILE A 172 -2.96 -4.11 -15.04
C ILE A 172 -4.25 -4.95 -15.12
N ARG A 173 -5.11 -4.74 -16.12
CA ARG A 173 -6.35 -5.55 -16.32
C ARG A 173 -6.06 -7.04 -16.47
N LEU A 174 -5.05 -7.38 -17.27
CA LEU A 174 -4.63 -8.76 -17.44
C LEU A 174 -4.07 -9.37 -16.15
N ALA A 175 -3.29 -8.59 -15.39
CA ALA A 175 -2.76 -8.98 -14.10
C ALA A 175 -3.86 -9.22 -13.05
N VAL A 176 -4.88 -8.36 -13.01
CA VAL A 176 -6.07 -8.58 -12.15
C VAL A 176 -6.75 -9.89 -12.49
N THR A 177 -7.01 -10.14 -13.78
CA THR A 177 -7.63 -11.39 -14.25
C THR A 177 -6.80 -12.61 -13.82
N GLU A 178 -5.47 -12.53 -13.98
CA GLU A 178 -4.56 -13.61 -13.59
C GLU A 178 -4.53 -13.82 -12.08
N GLY A 179 -4.48 -12.74 -11.28
CA GLY A 179 -4.56 -12.82 -9.82
C GLY A 179 -5.83 -13.52 -9.34
N LEU A 180 -6.97 -13.12 -9.88
CA LEU A 180 -8.27 -13.75 -9.56
C LEU A 180 -8.30 -15.23 -9.95
N ARG A 181 -7.70 -15.60 -11.10
CA ARG A 181 -7.59 -17.01 -11.53
C ARG A 181 -6.78 -17.86 -10.56
N HIS A 182 -5.81 -17.28 -9.89
CA HIS A 182 -5.05 -17.91 -8.80
C HIS A 182 -5.75 -17.89 -7.45
N GLY A 183 -6.95 -17.31 -7.35
CA GLY A 183 -7.70 -17.18 -6.10
C GLY A 183 -7.19 -16.07 -5.18
N LEU A 184 -6.37 -15.16 -5.70
CA LEU A 184 -5.82 -14.04 -4.94
C LEU A 184 -6.83 -12.88 -4.87
N ARG A 185 -6.86 -12.18 -3.75
CA ARG A 185 -7.39 -10.84 -3.67
C ARG A 185 -6.41 -9.89 -4.33
N VAL A 186 -6.90 -8.98 -5.17
CA VAL A 186 -6.04 -8.05 -5.93
C VAL A 186 -6.29 -6.63 -5.49
N ASN A 187 -5.26 -6.00 -4.98
CA ASN A 187 -5.18 -4.60 -4.65
C ASN A 187 -4.28 -3.88 -5.67
N ALA A 188 -4.28 -2.54 -5.67
CA ALA A 188 -3.38 -1.75 -6.50
C ALA A 188 -2.95 -0.47 -5.78
N GLY A 189 -1.76 0.00 -6.07
CA GLY A 189 -1.21 1.20 -5.43
C GLY A 189 0.04 1.72 -6.12
N HIS A 190 0.50 2.86 -5.65
CA HIS A 190 1.64 3.64 -6.09
C HIS A 190 1.36 4.54 -7.30
N GLY A 191 1.58 5.84 -7.12
CA GLY A 191 1.46 6.85 -8.18
C GLY A 191 0.03 7.27 -8.52
N LEU A 192 -0.99 6.70 -7.86
CA LEU A 192 -2.38 7.03 -8.12
C LEU A 192 -2.76 8.40 -7.51
N HIS A 193 -3.54 9.15 -8.28
CA HIS A 193 -4.08 10.46 -7.89
C HIS A 193 -5.46 10.68 -8.56
N VAL A 194 -6.15 11.77 -8.22
CA VAL A 194 -7.51 12.09 -8.73
C VAL A 194 -7.59 12.04 -10.25
N GLY A 195 -6.54 12.46 -10.95
CA GLY A 195 -6.52 12.51 -12.43
C GLY A 195 -6.36 11.15 -13.13
N ASN A 196 -5.87 10.12 -12.42
CA ASN A 196 -5.56 8.81 -13.04
C ASN A 196 -6.19 7.60 -12.33
N VAL A 197 -6.78 7.77 -11.16
CA VAL A 197 -7.29 6.65 -10.34
C VAL A 197 -8.53 5.98 -10.94
N SER A 198 -9.42 6.75 -11.58
CA SER A 198 -10.72 6.25 -12.04
C SER A 198 -10.64 5.08 -13.04
N PRO A 199 -9.74 5.10 -14.06
CA PRO A 199 -9.60 3.94 -14.96
C PRO A 199 -9.12 2.66 -14.25
N VAL A 200 -8.31 2.78 -13.19
CA VAL A 200 -7.85 1.64 -12.39
C VAL A 200 -8.98 1.15 -11.49
N ALA A 201 -9.69 2.05 -10.82
CA ALA A 201 -10.85 1.72 -10.00
C ALA A 201 -11.99 1.06 -10.80
N ALA A 202 -12.09 1.35 -12.09
CA ALA A 202 -13.08 0.73 -12.98
C ALA A 202 -12.73 -0.71 -13.44
N ILE A 203 -11.59 -1.26 -13.01
CA ILE A 203 -11.22 -2.64 -13.33
C ILE A 203 -11.94 -3.59 -12.38
N ASP A 204 -12.83 -4.42 -12.94
CA ASP A 204 -13.51 -5.46 -12.17
C ASP A 204 -12.49 -6.40 -11.52
N GLY A 205 -12.62 -6.60 -10.20
CA GLY A 205 -11.74 -7.49 -9.43
C GLY A 205 -10.69 -6.78 -8.60
N ILE A 206 -10.47 -5.46 -8.77
CA ILE A 206 -9.71 -4.67 -7.81
C ILE A 206 -10.53 -4.49 -6.54
N SER A 207 -9.93 -4.85 -5.42
CA SER A 207 -10.58 -4.85 -4.11
C SER A 207 -10.22 -3.65 -3.25
N GLU A 208 -9.03 -3.10 -3.42
CA GLU A 208 -8.48 -2.05 -2.57
C GLU A 208 -7.48 -1.19 -3.36
N LEU A 209 -7.47 0.10 -3.08
CA LEU A 209 -6.48 1.05 -3.61
C LEU A 209 -5.72 1.69 -2.45
N ASN A 210 -4.38 1.67 -2.51
CA ASN A 210 -3.51 2.33 -1.55
C ASN A 210 -2.96 3.62 -2.14
N ILE A 211 -3.31 4.78 -1.54
CA ILE A 211 -2.98 6.12 -2.05
C ILE A 211 -2.39 6.96 -0.91
N GLY A 212 -1.23 7.55 -1.15
CA GLY A 212 -0.51 8.34 -0.13
C GLY A 212 -0.09 9.71 -0.61
N HIS A 213 0.96 9.79 -1.44
CA HIS A 213 1.58 11.05 -1.85
C HIS A 213 0.56 12.07 -2.37
N ALA A 214 -0.35 11.67 -3.23
CA ALA A 214 -1.34 12.55 -3.84
C ALA A 214 -2.31 13.16 -2.80
N ILE A 215 -2.71 12.37 -1.78
CA ILE A 215 -3.57 12.87 -0.69
C ILE A 215 -2.82 13.90 0.13
N VAL A 216 -1.57 13.62 0.53
CA VAL A 216 -0.74 14.55 1.32
C VAL A 216 -0.46 15.83 0.53
N ALA A 217 -0.10 15.73 -0.75
CA ALA A 217 0.14 16.88 -1.61
C ALA A 217 -1.11 17.76 -1.75
N GLN A 218 -2.28 17.16 -1.96
CA GLN A 218 -3.54 17.89 -2.04
C GLN A 218 -3.91 18.54 -0.70
N ALA A 219 -3.63 17.86 0.42
CA ALA A 219 -3.91 18.36 1.75
C ALA A 219 -3.16 19.65 2.12
N VAL A 220 -2.02 19.93 1.48
CA VAL A 220 -1.27 21.19 1.65
C VAL A 220 -2.13 22.40 1.26
N PHE A 221 -3.02 22.25 0.29
CA PHE A 221 -3.87 23.33 -0.23
C PHE A 221 -5.29 23.28 0.32
N ASP A 222 -5.86 22.09 0.45
CA ASP A 222 -7.29 21.90 0.77
C ASP A 222 -7.57 21.48 2.22
N GLY A 223 -6.53 21.09 2.96
CA GLY A 223 -6.66 20.45 4.27
C GLY A 223 -6.84 18.92 4.17
N TRP A 224 -6.50 18.22 5.26
CA TRP A 224 -6.36 16.78 5.29
C TRP A 224 -7.67 16.02 5.03
N GLU A 225 -8.73 16.38 5.76
CA GLU A 225 -10.04 15.71 5.64
C GLU A 225 -10.62 15.85 4.23
N LYS A 226 -10.54 17.08 3.66
CA LYS A 226 -11.04 17.31 2.30
C LYS A 226 -10.25 16.53 1.24
N ALA A 227 -8.93 16.43 1.40
CA ALA A 227 -8.08 15.64 0.50
C ALA A 227 -8.44 14.14 0.56
N CYS A 228 -8.69 13.59 1.75
CA CYS A 228 -9.16 12.20 1.90
C CYS A 228 -10.54 12.00 1.26
N LEU A 229 -11.48 12.94 1.49
CA LEU A 229 -12.84 12.87 0.93
C LEU A 229 -12.90 12.84 -0.61
N LEU A 230 -11.88 13.31 -1.31
CA LEU A 230 -11.82 13.20 -2.79
C LEU A 230 -11.81 11.75 -3.27
N TYR A 231 -11.43 10.81 -2.40
CA TYR A 231 -11.34 9.39 -2.73
C TYR A 231 -12.38 8.53 -1.99
N THR A 232 -12.94 9.03 -0.88
CA THR A 232 -13.90 8.29 -0.04
C THR A 232 -15.35 8.74 -0.22
N SER A 233 -15.58 9.96 -0.72
CA SER A 233 -16.95 10.47 -0.90
C SER A 233 -17.76 9.57 -1.81
N PRO A 234 -18.97 9.18 -1.41
CA PRO A 234 -19.91 8.55 -2.34
C PRO A 234 -20.13 9.47 -3.53
N SER A 235 -20.33 8.86 -4.69
CA SER A 235 -20.69 9.61 -5.89
C SER A 235 -21.91 10.50 -5.58
N PRO A 236 -21.99 11.75 -6.11
CA PRO A 236 -23.17 12.61 -5.92
C PRO A 236 -24.50 12.01 -6.40
N ARG A 237 -24.52 10.74 -6.74
CA ARG A 237 -25.68 9.97 -7.22
C ARG A 237 -26.18 8.91 -6.23
N ASP A 238 -25.54 8.82 -5.06
CA ASP A 238 -25.95 7.88 -4.00
C ASP A 238 -26.75 8.59 -2.88
#